data_8487d34684c08691e6e92d508cf5323c
#
_entry.id   8487d34684c08691e6e92d508cf5323c
#
_cell.length_a   1.000
_cell.length_b   1.000
_cell.length_c   1.000
_cell.angle_alpha   90.00
_cell.angle_beta   90.00
_cell.angle_gamma   90.00
#
_symmetry.space_group_name_H-M   'P 1'
#
loop_
_entity.id
_entity.type
_entity.pdbx_description
1 polymer ?
#
loop_
_entity_poly.entity_id
_entity_poly.type
_entity_poly.pdbx_seq_one_letter_code
_entity_poly.pdbx_strand_id
1 'polypeptide(L)'
;MGLTIYSKNLSNDLGSGGFYRLRKTIAGLCPDEIKKHYMLLADHYYDLQIEDPGFKKYDAETERIYQKYRSKYGKIIDFLWAPDLDCELTYGTAGQLLRLIGDYDDAIIYGYAGWGDKAMRFHHFKEILADAYQTKSKWGWR
;
A
#
# COMPACT_ATOMS: atom_id res chain seq x y z
N MET A 1 7.17 -13.92 -11.05
CA MET A 1 7.98 -13.70 -9.84
C MET A 1 7.10 -13.21 -8.72
N GLY A 2 7.27 -13.79 -7.57
CA GLY A 2 6.48 -13.44 -6.42
C GLY A 2 6.98 -12.20 -5.71
N LEU A 3 6.08 -11.57 -4.99
CA LEU A 3 6.39 -10.53 -4.02
C LEU A 3 5.92 -11.06 -2.68
N THR A 4 6.79 -11.03 -1.69
CA THR A 4 6.47 -11.49 -0.33
C THR A 4 6.34 -10.30 0.60
N ILE A 5 5.18 -10.16 1.24
CA ILE A 5 4.98 -9.23 2.35
C ILE A 5 5.34 -9.95 3.64
N TYR A 6 6.05 -9.28 4.53
CA TYR A 6 6.55 -9.90 5.76
C TYR A 6 6.54 -8.93 6.93
N SER A 7 6.47 -9.50 8.11
CA SER A 7 6.71 -8.84 9.39
C SER A 7 7.67 -9.69 10.20
N LYS A 8 7.87 -9.36 11.47
CA LYS A 8 8.80 -10.10 12.34
C LYS A 8 8.50 -11.59 12.38
N ASN A 9 7.24 -11.98 12.53
CA ASN A 9 6.82 -13.36 12.75
C ASN A 9 6.01 -13.97 11.60
N LEU A 10 5.61 -13.18 10.62
CA LEU A 10 4.69 -13.61 9.57
C LEU A 10 5.21 -13.25 8.18
N SER A 11 4.82 -14.02 7.19
CA SER A 11 5.07 -13.70 5.79
C SER A 11 3.97 -14.29 4.91
N ASN A 12 3.73 -13.68 3.77
CA ASN A 12 2.74 -14.16 2.81
C ASN A 12 3.13 -13.75 1.39
N ASP A 13 3.04 -14.70 0.47
CA ASP A 13 3.30 -14.45 -0.95
C ASP A 13 2.10 -13.76 -1.57
N LEU A 14 2.34 -12.66 -2.28
CA LEU A 14 1.28 -11.82 -2.81
C LEU A 14 1.28 -11.74 -4.33
N GLY A 15 2.45 -11.73 -4.96
CA GLY A 15 2.59 -11.43 -6.37
C GLY A 15 2.47 -9.93 -6.66
N SER A 16 3.08 -9.51 -7.77
CA SER A 16 3.13 -8.09 -8.15
C SER A 16 1.74 -7.52 -8.43
N GLY A 17 0.90 -8.27 -9.13
CA GLY A 17 -0.48 -7.82 -9.43
C GLY A 17 -1.37 -7.78 -8.19
N GLY A 18 -1.15 -8.70 -7.26
CA GLY A 18 -1.85 -8.68 -5.97
C GLY A 18 -1.47 -7.45 -5.16
N PHE A 19 -0.19 -7.10 -5.14
CA PHE A 19 0.30 -5.90 -4.46
C PHE A 19 -0.25 -4.63 -5.09
N TYR A 20 -0.29 -4.57 -6.42
CA TYR A 20 -0.91 -3.47 -7.16
C TYR A 20 -2.38 -3.28 -6.76
N ARG A 21 -3.16 -4.36 -6.74
CA ARG A 21 -4.57 -4.30 -6.33
C ARG A 21 -4.74 -3.91 -4.87
N LEU A 22 -3.88 -4.40 -4.00
CA LEU A 22 -3.88 -4.05 -2.58
C LEU A 22 -3.70 -2.54 -2.39
N ARG A 23 -2.69 -1.97 -3.04
CA ARG A 23 -2.44 -0.52 -2.98
C ARG A 23 -3.61 0.29 -3.53
N LYS A 24 -4.18 -0.12 -4.67
CA LYS A 24 -5.35 0.57 -5.24
C LYS A 24 -6.54 0.55 -4.30
N THR A 25 -6.79 -0.57 -3.65
CA THR A 25 -7.88 -0.68 -2.68
C THR A 25 -7.65 0.25 -1.50
N ILE A 26 -6.44 0.29 -0.96
CA ILE A 26 -6.11 1.19 0.15
C ILE A 26 -6.26 2.65 -0.27
N ALA A 27 -5.76 3.02 -1.45
CA ALA A 27 -5.94 4.37 -1.99
C ALA A 27 -7.42 4.73 -2.13
N GLY A 28 -8.25 3.76 -2.53
CA GLY A 28 -9.69 3.95 -2.66
C GLY A 28 -10.42 4.24 -1.34
N LEU A 29 -9.82 3.88 -0.21
CA LEU A 29 -10.36 4.16 1.13
C LEU A 29 -9.89 5.52 1.68
N CYS A 30 -8.97 6.17 1.00
CA CYS A 30 -8.43 7.48 1.39
C CYS A 30 -9.31 8.62 0.90
N PRO A 31 -9.09 9.87 1.41
CA PRO A 31 -9.75 11.05 0.85
C PRO A 31 -9.54 11.18 -0.65
N ASP A 32 -10.49 11.81 -1.33
CA ASP A 32 -10.53 11.91 -2.79
C ASP A 32 -9.24 12.45 -3.41
N GLU A 33 -8.61 13.43 -2.79
CA GLU A 33 -7.36 13.99 -3.32
C GLU A 33 -6.25 12.95 -3.38
N ILE A 34 -6.10 12.16 -2.34
CA ILE A 34 -5.11 11.07 -2.28
C ILE A 34 -5.48 9.99 -3.31
N LYS A 35 -6.73 9.57 -3.31
CA LYS A 35 -7.24 8.55 -4.22
C LYS A 35 -6.99 8.92 -5.68
N LYS A 36 -7.45 10.10 -6.08
CA LYS A 36 -7.33 10.56 -7.48
C LYS A 36 -5.88 10.69 -7.91
N HIS A 37 -5.05 11.24 -7.03
CA HIS A 37 -3.62 11.43 -7.33
C HIS A 37 -2.90 10.10 -7.50
N TYR A 38 -3.19 9.12 -6.61
CA TYR A 38 -2.62 7.78 -6.74
C TYR A 38 -3.10 7.08 -8.01
N MET A 39 -4.38 7.20 -8.36
CA MET A 39 -4.92 6.54 -9.55
C MET A 39 -4.33 7.08 -10.85
N LEU A 40 -3.91 8.34 -10.89
CA LEU A 40 -3.16 8.86 -12.03
C LEU A 40 -1.87 8.07 -12.26
N LEU A 41 -1.13 7.79 -11.20
CA LEU A 41 0.09 7.01 -11.31
C LEU A 41 -0.22 5.55 -11.64
N ALA A 42 -1.22 4.96 -10.99
CA ALA A 42 -1.52 3.54 -11.12
C ALA A 42 -2.13 3.18 -12.47
N ASP A 43 -3.06 3.99 -12.97
CA ASP A 43 -3.85 3.66 -14.15
C ASP A 43 -3.48 4.46 -15.40
N HIS A 44 -2.78 5.60 -15.25
CA HIS A 44 -2.46 6.53 -16.35
C HIS A 44 -0.98 6.86 -16.41
N TYR A 45 -0.13 5.92 -16.02
CA TYR A 45 1.31 6.12 -15.93
C TYR A 45 1.93 6.66 -17.24
N TYR A 46 1.56 6.06 -18.37
CA TYR A 46 2.13 6.46 -19.66
C TYR A 46 1.69 7.85 -20.09
N ASP A 47 0.43 8.17 -19.89
CA ASP A 47 -0.09 9.51 -20.18
C ASP A 47 0.58 10.56 -19.30
N LEU A 48 0.73 10.25 -18.02
CA LEU A 48 1.41 11.12 -17.07
C LEU A 48 2.86 11.37 -17.46
N GLN A 49 3.57 10.35 -17.91
CA GLN A 49 4.96 10.46 -18.35
C GLN A 49 5.10 11.35 -19.59
N ILE A 50 4.13 11.30 -20.51
CA ILE A 50 4.12 12.16 -21.72
C ILE A 50 3.82 13.60 -21.33
N GLU A 51 2.83 13.86 -20.50
CA GLU A 51 2.39 15.21 -20.13
C GLU A 51 3.34 15.90 -19.14
N ASP A 52 4.02 15.13 -18.32
CA ASP A 52 4.88 15.63 -17.24
C ASP A 52 6.16 14.81 -17.17
N PRO A 53 7.08 14.99 -18.13
CA PRO A 53 8.35 14.26 -18.14
C PRO A 53 9.14 14.47 -16.86
N GLY A 54 9.60 13.38 -16.23
CA GLY A 54 10.32 13.43 -14.96
C GLY A 54 9.41 13.66 -13.75
N PHE A 55 8.11 13.68 -13.96
CA PHE A 55 7.10 13.76 -12.88
C PHE A 55 7.25 14.98 -11.96
N LYS A 56 7.75 16.10 -12.49
CA LYS A 56 8.01 17.29 -11.67
C LYS A 56 6.75 17.88 -11.07
N LYS A 57 5.70 18.01 -11.88
CA LYS A 57 4.40 18.52 -11.42
C LYS A 57 3.72 17.52 -10.52
N TYR A 58 3.78 16.25 -10.89
CA TYR A 58 3.19 15.16 -10.11
C TYR A 58 3.82 15.08 -8.71
N ASP A 59 5.14 15.12 -8.64
CA ASP A 59 5.86 15.03 -7.35
C ASP A 59 5.59 16.25 -6.48
N ALA A 60 5.48 17.45 -7.06
CA ALA A 60 5.11 18.65 -6.32
C ALA A 60 3.71 18.54 -5.73
N GLU A 61 2.77 17.97 -6.48
CA GLU A 61 1.41 17.72 -6.00
C GLU A 61 1.38 16.65 -4.91
N THR A 62 2.19 15.61 -5.04
CA THR A 62 2.34 14.58 -4.00
C THR A 62 2.79 15.22 -2.70
N GLU A 63 3.77 16.10 -2.75
CA GLU A 63 4.26 16.81 -1.56
C GLU A 63 3.18 17.70 -0.94
N ARG A 64 2.43 18.43 -1.77
CA ARG A 64 1.32 19.26 -1.30
C ARG A 64 0.26 18.42 -0.57
N ILE A 65 -0.11 17.27 -1.15
CA ILE A 65 -1.08 16.35 -0.56
C ILE A 65 -0.54 15.78 0.75
N TYR A 66 0.75 15.40 0.76
CA TYR A 66 1.40 14.90 1.98
C TYR A 66 1.31 15.92 3.11
N GLN A 67 1.64 17.17 2.85
CA GLN A 67 1.59 18.22 3.88
C GLN A 67 0.16 18.45 4.39
N LYS A 68 -0.82 18.41 3.49
CA LYS A 68 -2.23 18.60 3.85
C LYS A 68 -2.77 17.47 4.74
N TYR A 69 -2.41 16.23 4.45
CA TYR A 69 -2.97 15.05 5.11
C TYR A 69 -1.99 14.36 6.08
N ARG A 70 -0.88 14.98 6.39
CA ARG A 70 0.23 14.36 7.13
C ARG A 70 -0.19 13.73 8.44
N SER A 71 -1.10 14.37 9.18
CA SER A 71 -1.49 13.93 10.53
C SER A 71 -2.12 12.54 10.54
N LYS A 72 -3.10 12.29 9.65
CA LYS A 72 -3.85 11.03 9.63
C LYS A 72 -3.41 10.07 8.53
N TYR A 73 -2.85 10.59 7.43
CA TYR A 73 -2.58 9.80 6.24
C TYR A 73 -1.13 9.85 5.78
N GLY A 74 -0.25 10.58 6.47
CA GLY A 74 1.14 10.73 6.03
C GLY A 74 1.86 9.41 5.83
N LYS A 75 1.73 8.50 6.79
CA LYS A 75 2.36 7.18 6.70
C LYS A 75 1.68 6.28 5.68
N ILE A 76 0.39 6.46 5.43
CA ILE A 76 -0.33 5.76 4.37
C ILE A 76 0.16 6.24 3.01
N ILE A 77 0.37 7.54 2.85
CA ILE A 77 0.97 8.11 1.64
C ILE A 77 2.37 7.53 1.42
N ASP A 78 3.17 7.42 2.46
CA ASP A 78 4.48 6.78 2.37
C ASP A 78 4.39 5.34 1.85
N PHE A 79 3.40 4.58 2.28
CA PHE A 79 3.16 3.23 1.79
C PHE A 79 2.72 3.22 0.32
N LEU A 80 1.78 4.10 -0.06
CA LEU A 80 1.23 4.12 -1.40
C LEU A 80 2.27 4.49 -2.46
N TRP A 81 3.21 5.38 -2.13
CA TRP A 81 4.26 5.82 -3.05
C TRP A 81 5.62 5.20 -2.78
N ALA A 82 5.70 4.21 -1.90
CA ALA A 82 6.94 3.47 -1.66
C ALA A 82 7.35 2.65 -2.89
N PRO A 83 8.64 2.30 -3.02
CA PRO A 83 9.11 1.45 -4.12
C PRO A 83 8.34 0.13 -4.22
N ASP A 84 8.25 -0.42 -5.41
CA ASP A 84 7.52 -1.66 -5.66
C ASP A 84 8.25 -2.90 -5.14
N LEU A 85 9.56 -2.80 -4.92
CA LEU A 85 10.39 -3.92 -4.48
C LEU A 85 11.28 -3.50 -3.32
N ASP A 86 11.60 -4.46 -2.45
CA ASP A 86 12.59 -4.33 -1.38
C ASP A 86 12.42 -3.08 -0.53
N CYS A 87 11.27 -2.94 0.11
CA CYS A 87 10.98 -1.81 0.96
C CYS A 87 10.59 -2.26 2.36
N GLU A 88 11.11 -1.55 3.37
CA GLU A 88 10.69 -1.72 4.76
C GLU A 88 10.09 -0.43 5.30
N LEU A 89 9.04 -0.57 6.08
CA LEU A 89 8.35 0.52 6.73
C LEU A 89 8.27 0.29 8.24
N THR A 90 7.99 1.37 8.97
CA THR A 90 7.91 1.30 10.43
C THR A 90 6.58 0.73 10.92
N TYR A 91 6.53 0.32 12.18
CA TYR A 91 5.29 -0.12 12.81
C TYR A 91 4.25 1.02 12.89
N GLY A 92 4.67 2.28 12.89
CA GLY A 92 3.75 3.40 12.83
C GLY A 92 2.93 3.43 11.53
N THR A 93 3.54 3.06 10.41
CA THR A 93 2.84 2.88 9.14
C THR A 93 1.81 1.76 9.25
N ALA A 94 2.18 0.65 9.85
CA ALA A 94 1.23 -0.44 10.12
C ALA A 94 0.04 0.03 10.95
N GLY A 95 0.27 0.84 11.97
CA GLY A 95 -0.79 1.38 12.80
C GLY A 95 -1.77 2.28 12.05
N GLN A 96 -1.28 3.16 11.20
CA GLN A 96 -2.15 4.01 10.37
C GLN A 96 -2.97 3.19 9.37
N LEU A 97 -2.34 2.22 8.72
CA LEU A 97 -3.03 1.32 7.80
C LEU A 97 -4.12 0.50 8.51
N LEU A 98 -3.83 -0.04 9.69
CA LEU A 98 -4.82 -0.78 10.47
C LEU A 98 -6.04 0.07 10.82
N ARG A 99 -5.85 1.33 11.17
CA ARG A 99 -6.97 2.24 11.44
C ARG A 99 -7.82 2.46 10.20
N LEU A 100 -7.19 2.59 9.04
CA LEU A 100 -7.90 2.82 7.79
C LEU A 100 -8.73 1.60 7.36
N ILE A 101 -8.14 0.40 7.44
CA ILE A 101 -8.73 -0.81 6.88
C ILE A 101 -9.41 -1.72 7.91
N GLY A 102 -9.44 -1.31 9.18
CA GLY A 102 -9.92 -2.16 10.27
C GLY A 102 -11.29 -2.79 10.02
N ASP A 103 -12.22 -2.02 9.49
CA ASP A 103 -13.59 -2.45 9.21
C ASP A 103 -13.82 -2.92 7.77
N TYR A 104 -12.76 -2.98 6.96
CA TYR A 104 -12.89 -3.38 5.56
C TYR A 104 -13.17 -4.88 5.45
N ASP A 105 -13.96 -5.25 4.41
CA ASP A 105 -14.35 -6.64 4.15
C ASP A 105 -13.12 -7.51 3.82
N ASP A 106 -12.93 -8.57 4.60
CA ASP A 106 -11.83 -9.52 4.44
C ASP A 106 -12.06 -10.54 3.31
N ALA A 107 -13.23 -10.53 2.65
CA ALA A 107 -13.53 -11.49 1.59
C ALA A 107 -12.74 -11.24 0.31
N ILE A 108 -12.16 -10.05 0.14
CA ILE A 108 -11.43 -9.69 -1.08
C ILE A 108 -10.08 -10.41 -1.13
N ILE A 109 -9.81 -11.06 -2.25
CA ILE A 109 -8.58 -11.82 -2.50
C ILE A 109 -7.64 -10.98 -3.35
N TYR A 110 -6.38 -10.88 -2.94
CA TYR A 110 -5.39 -10.02 -3.59
C TYR A 110 -4.25 -10.76 -4.28
N GLY A 111 -3.99 -11.99 -3.91
CA GLY A 111 -2.81 -12.68 -4.39
C GLY A 111 -3.00 -13.50 -5.65
N TYR A 112 -1.88 -13.88 -6.26
CA TYR A 112 -1.81 -14.91 -7.27
C TYR A 112 -1.31 -16.24 -6.71
N ALA A 113 -0.93 -16.27 -5.47
CA ALA A 113 -0.17 -17.36 -4.87
C ALA A 113 -0.93 -18.68 -4.80
N GLY A 114 -2.03 -18.79 -5.48
CA GLY A 114 -2.80 -20.00 -5.55
C GLY A 114 -4.28 -19.70 -5.54
N TRP A 115 -5.03 -20.77 -5.44
CA TRP A 115 -6.47 -20.74 -5.44
C TRP A 115 -6.98 -21.12 -4.05
N GLY A 116 -8.10 -20.57 -3.67
CA GLY A 116 -8.70 -20.89 -2.38
C GLY A 116 -7.87 -20.41 -1.21
N ASP A 117 -7.49 -21.33 -0.34
CA ASP A 117 -6.84 -21.03 0.94
C ASP A 117 -5.44 -20.43 0.82
N LYS A 118 -4.81 -20.58 -0.34
CA LYS A 118 -3.46 -20.06 -0.57
C LYS A 118 -3.45 -18.62 -1.06
N ALA A 119 -4.60 -18.08 -1.46
CA ALA A 119 -4.67 -16.71 -1.92
C ALA A 119 -4.60 -15.75 -0.73
N MET A 120 -3.84 -14.67 -0.89
CA MET A 120 -3.79 -13.64 0.14
C MET A 120 -5.09 -12.86 0.19
N ARG A 121 -5.63 -12.70 1.37
CA ARG A 121 -6.81 -11.90 1.63
C ARG A 121 -6.44 -10.70 2.51
N PHE A 122 -7.37 -9.78 2.65
CA PHE A 122 -7.15 -8.61 3.51
C PHE A 122 -6.82 -8.99 4.95
N HIS A 123 -7.44 -10.04 5.49
CA HIS A 123 -7.13 -10.44 6.86
C HIS A 123 -5.67 -10.90 7.04
N HIS A 124 -5.07 -11.53 6.03
CA HIS A 124 -3.64 -11.88 6.07
C HIS A 124 -2.76 -10.62 6.12
N PHE A 125 -3.12 -9.62 5.34
CA PHE A 125 -2.43 -8.32 5.38
C PHE A 125 -2.61 -7.66 6.74
N LYS A 126 -3.82 -7.65 7.28
CA LYS A 126 -4.08 -7.12 8.63
C LYS A 126 -3.27 -7.85 9.69
N GLU A 127 -3.12 -9.17 9.60
CA GLU A 127 -2.31 -9.95 10.55
C GLU A 127 -0.84 -9.53 10.50
N ILE A 128 -0.29 -9.30 9.30
CA ILE A 128 1.09 -8.81 9.14
C ILE A 128 1.23 -7.42 9.76
N LEU A 129 0.29 -6.52 9.49
CA LEU A 129 0.31 -5.18 10.08
C LEU A 129 0.17 -5.23 11.60
N ALA A 130 -0.70 -6.09 12.12
CA ALA A 130 -0.89 -6.26 13.55
C ALA A 130 0.37 -6.80 14.22
N ASP A 131 1.03 -7.79 13.61
CA ASP A 131 2.30 -8.32 14.11
C ASP A 131 3.35 -7.21 14.21
N ALA A 132 3.52 -6.41 13.16
CA ALA A 132 4.45 -5.28 13.15
C ALA A 132 4.12 -4.26 14.26
N TYR A 133 2.86 -3.89 14.38
CA TYR A 133 2.42 -2.90 15.34
C TYR A 133 2.59 -3.38 16.79
N GLN A 134 2.19 -4.62 17.08
CA GLN A 134 2.27 -5.20 18.42
C GLN A 134 3.70 -5.44 18.87
N THR A 135 4.57 -5.86 17.95
CA THR A 135 5.98 -6.11 18.26
C THR A 135 6.85 -4.87 18.14
N LYS A 136 6.28 -3.74 17.69
CA LYS A 136 7.00 -2.48 17.42
C LYS A 136 8.21 -2.72 16.53
N SER A 137 8.01 -3.51 15.48
CA SER A 137 9.05 -3.89 14.55
C SER A 137 8.71 -3.46 13.12
N LYS A 138 9.71 -3.53 12.24
CA LYS A 138 9.51 -3.20 10.82
C LYS A 138 8.71 -4.28 10.11
N TRP A 139 8.11 -3.90 9.02
CA TRP A 139 7.43 -4.77 8.07
C TRP A 139 7.72 -4.27 6.66
N GLY A 140 7.50 -5.09 5.67
CA GLY A 140 7.80 -4.67 4.31
C GLY A 140 7.50 -5.75 3.28
N TRP A 141 8.15 -5.59 2.13
CA TRP A 141 8.01 -6.55 1.03
C TRP A 141 9.32 -6.69 0.27
N ARG A 142 9.46 -7.85 -0.39
CA ARG A 142 10.65 -8.20 -1.17
C ARG A 142 10.31 -9.20 -2.27
#